data_7b613303fe4cac6866348a8566572477
#
_entry.id   7b613303fe4cac6866348a8566572477
#
_cell.length_a   1.000
_cell.length_b   1.000
_cell.length_c   1.000
_cell.angle_alpha   90.00
_cell.angle_beta   90.00
_cell.angle_gamma   90.00
#
_symmetry.space_group_name_H-M   'P 1'
#
loop_
_entity.id
_entity.type
_entity.pdbx_description
1 polymer ?
#
loop_
_entity_poly.entity_id
_entity_poly.type
_entity_poly.pdbx_seq_one_letter_code
_entity_poly.pdbx_strand_id
1 'polypeptide(L)'
;MFRIKPAKAFRAALTAGIGFVGVFAIFSMMGEAVGPAAQAMVERTGLNMPAVDLGWAPLSAITWGSSIAPFCIVLTLAINLVMLAFKWTKTIDIDIWNYWHFAFAGALVYIATDNFVLGLIASAVATVVIIKIADWCAPLTQKYCNLPGISLPTLSSAVFFPIGLLGNWLLDKIPGLNKLHADPATIQKRLGIFGEPMMIGFFLGVLLGLLAGYDVKALLGLAINLAAVMYILPRMTRILMDGLIPVSDGVKEFMAKRFPDRSDFYIGLDIAVAIGNPAIISTGLILTPIAVLLAFIVPGNQTLPVADLANMAVFCSMIVVACNQNIVRSVIIGIPCLIGDLLICSAAAPLITRLATNVGYDISSTGGLVTAFLDGGNPFRYLIYQIFSGNMIAIGIGIAVVVLVAFTWKVTHKQAYCLDDPDK
;
A
#
# COMPACT_ATOMS: atom_id res chain seq x y z
N MET A 1 -0.22 29.12 11.64
CA MET A 1 0.17 28.03 12.53
C MET A 1 1.69 27.77 12.43
N PHE A 2 2.24 27.40 11.28
CA PHE A 2 3.67 27.07 11.11
C PHE A 2 4.59 28.22 10.67
N ARG A 3 4.18 29.47 10.81
CA ARG A 3 4.91 30.72 10.43
C ARG A 3 5.47 30.73 8.98
N ILE A 4 4.95 29.88 8.10
CA ILE A 4 5.24 29.94 6.66
C ILE A 4 4.56 31.19 6.09
N LYS A 5 5.25 31.96 5.26
CA LYS A 5 4.65 33.12 4.58
C LYS A 5 3.42 32.66 3.77
N PRO A 6 2.24 33.33 3.87
CA PRO A 6 1.01 32.86 3.23
C PRO A 6 1.15 32.53 1.75
N ALA A 7 1.86 33.37 0.99
CA ALA A 7 2.11 33.11 -0.44
C ALA A 7 2.95 31.82 -0.68
N LYS A 8 3.93 31.51 0.18
CA LYS A 8 4.71 30.29 0.09
C LYS A 8 3.86 29.06 0.46
N ALA A 9 3.03 29.18 1.49
CA ALA A 9 2.12 28.11 1.91
C ALA A 9 1.07 27.82 0.82
N PHE A 10 0.47 28.85 0.21
CA PHE A 10 -0.49 28.70 -0.88
C PHE A 10 0.15 28.03 -2.10
N ARG A 11 1.35 28.48 -2.52
CA ARG A 11 2.08 27.86 -3.63
C ARG A 11 2.41 26.38 -3.34
N ALA A 12 2.86 26.06 -2.14
CA ALA A 12 3.15 24.69 -1.71
C ALA A 12 1.91 23.80 -1.77
N ALA A 13 0.77 24.28 -1.23
CA ALA A 13 -0.50 23.56 -1.27
C ALA A 13 -1.00 23.34 -2.72
N LEU A 14 -0.90 24.37 -3.57
CA LEU A 14 -1.28 24.25 -4.98
C LEU A 14 -0.38 23.26 -5.73
N THR A 15 0.95 23.31 -5.50
CA THR A 15 1.90 22.37 -6.12
C THR A 15 1.63 20.94 -5.67
N ALA A 16 1.38 20.71 -4.37
CA ALA A 16 0.99 19.40 -3.86
C ALA A 16 -0.33 18.91 -4.48
N GLY A 17 -1.34 19.78 -4.56
CA GLY A 17 -2.62 19.47 -5.22
C GLY A 17 -2.46 19.07 -6.68
N ILE A 18 -1.64 19.80 -7.45
CA ILE A 18 -1.32 19.46 -8.85
C ILE A 18 -0.62 18.08 -8.93
N GLY A 19 0.33 17.81 -8.01
CA GLY A 19 1.01 16.52 -7.94
C GLY A 19 0.04 15.37 -7.67
N PHE A 20 -0.89 15.53 -6.71
CA PHE A 20 -1.95 14.55 -6.44
C PHE A 20 -2.83 14.29 -7.65
N VAL A 21 -3.35 15.35 -8.28
CA VAL A 21 -4.17 15.22 -9.50
C VAL A 21 -3.41 14.47 -10.58
N GLY A 22 -2.12 14.78 -10.78
CA GLY A 22 -1.27 14.08 -11.74
C GLY A 22 -1.06 12.60 -11.42
N VAL A 23 -0.78 12.25 -10.16
CA VAL A 23 -0.64 10.86 -9.70
C VAL A 23 -1.94 10.07 -9.93
N PHE A 24 -3.08 10.62 -9.52
CA PHE A 24 -4.37 9.96 -9.70
C PHE A 24 -4.77 9.82 -11.18
N ALA A 25 -4.47 10.81 -12.02
CA ALA A 25 -4.72 10.71 -13.46
C ALA A 25 -3.92 9.55 -14.10
N ILE A 26 -2.66 9.33 -13.66
CA ILE A 26 -1.85 8.22 -14.13
C ILE A 26 -2.39 6.88 -13.63
N PHE A 27 -2.89 6.79 -12.40
CA PHE A 27 -3.56 5.57 -11.92
C PHE A 27 -4.85 5.26 -12.68
N SER A 28 -5.67 6.29 -12.98
CA SER A 28 -6.86 6.10 -13.82
C SER A 28 -6.47 5.57 -15.21
N MET A 29 -5.48 6.18 -15.84
CA MET A 29 -4.96 5.71 -17.14
C MET A 29 -4.47 4.26 -17.09
N MET A 30 -3.79 3.85 -16.01
CA MET A 30 -3.34 2.47 -15.83
C MET A 30 -4.53 1.52 -15.64
N GLY A 31 -5.51 1.88 -14.81
CA GLY A 31 -6.73 1.10 -14.60
C GLY A 31 -7.54 0.92 -15.88
N GLU A 32 -7.73 2.00 -16.64
CA GLU A 32 -8.43 1.99 -17.93
C GLU A 32 -7.72 1.14 -19.00
N ALA A 33 -6.39 1.05 -18.92
CA ALA A 33 -5.60 0.24 -19.85
C ALA A 33 -5.56 -1.25 -19.44
N VAL A 34 -5.34 -1.55 -18.15
CA VAL A 34 -5.15 -2.92 -17.66
C VAL A 34 -6.49 -3.62 -17.38
N GLY A 35 -7.50 -2.90 -16.91
CA GLY A 35 -8.81 -3.45 -16.55
C GLY A 35 -9.45 -4.25 -17.68
N PRO A 36 -9.64 -3.68 -18.89
CA PRO A 36 -10.21 -4.42 -20.03
C PRO A 36 -9.37 -5.62 -20.45
N ALA A 37 -8.03 -5.55 -20.33
CA ALA A 37 -7.17 -6.69 -20.65
C ALA A 37 -7.39 -7.85 -19.66
N ALA A 38 -7.49 -7.56 -18.38
CA ALA A 38 -7.79 -8.55 -17.35
C ALA A 38 -9.19 -9.15 -17.55
N GLN A 39 -10.18 -8.33 -17.86
CA GLN A 39 -11.54 -8.82 -18.18
C GLN A 39 -11.55 -9.75 -19.40
N ALA A 40 -10.84 -9.40 -20.46
CA ALA A 40 -10.71 -10.24 -21.65
C ALA A 40 -10.05 -11.60 -21.33
N MET A 41 -9.10 -11.64 -20.39
CA MET A 41 -8.51 -12.90 -19.90
C MET A 41 -9.56 -13.76 -19.18
N VAL A 42 -10.43 -13.19 -18.35
CA VAL A 42 -11.52 -13.90 -17.67
C VAL A 42 -12.50 -14.48 -18.68
N GLU A 43 -12.96 -13.67 -19.63
CA GLU A 43 -13.90 -14.11 -20.67
C GLU A 43 -13.35 -15.30 -21.48
N ARG A 44 -12.05 -15.29 -21.76
CA ARG A 44 -11.37 -16.40 -22.48
C ARG A 44 -11.25 -17.68 -21.66
N THR A 45 -11.16 -17.57 -20.34
CA THR A 45 -11.03 -18.74 -19.44
C THR A 45 -12.38 -19.34 -19.05
N GLY A 46 -13.46 -18.57 -19.15
CA GLY A 46 -14.82 -18.98 -18.73
C GLY A 46 -14.98 -19.16 -17.23
N LEU A 47 -14.07 -18.61 -16.42
CA LEU A 47 -14.13 -18.72 -14.96
C LEU A 47 -15.19 -17.77 -14.38
N ASN A 48 -15.96 -18.30 -13.42
CA ASN A 48 -16.93 -17.50 -12.68
C ASN A 48 -16.27 -16.91 -11.41
N MET A 49 -16.18 -15.57 -11.36
CA MET A 49 -15.64 -14.81 -10.24
C MET A 49 -16.76 -13.97 -9.61
N PRO A 50 -17.52 -14.52 -8.63
CA PRO A 50 -18.75 -13.89 -8.11
C PRO A 50 -18.50 -12.63 -7.28
N ALA A 51 -17.28 -12.41 -6.78
CA ALA A 51 -16.92 -11.23 -6.00
C ALA A 51 -16.25 -10.17 -6.87
N VAL A 52 -16.94 -9.05 -7.08
CA VAL A 52 -16.44 -7.94 -7.90
C VAL A 52 -15.47 -7.09 -7.09
N ASP A 53 -14.28 -6.89 -7.64
CA ASP A 53 -13.30 -5.95 -7.10
C ASP A 53 -13.73 -4.51 -7.42
N LEU A 54 -14.10 -3.75 -6.39
CA LEU A 54 -14.45 -2.33 -6.52
C LEU A 54 -13.20 -1.42 -6.55
N GLY A 55 -12.08 -1.92 -6.02
CA GLY A 55 -10.89 -1.14 -5.75
C GLY A 55 -11.02 -0.22 -4.54
N TRP A 56 -9.91 0.44 -4.20
CA TRP A 56 -9.79 1.26 -2.99
C TRP A 56 -10.71 2.48 -2.97
N ALA A 57 -10.96 3.14 -4.10
CA ALA A 57 -11.68 4.42 -4.12
C ALA A 57 -13.15 4.27 -3.74
N PRO A 58 -13.96 3.35 -4.35
CA PRO A 58 -15.29 3.04 -3.86
C PRO A 58 -15.29 2.50 -2.43
N LEU A 59 -14.32 1.65 -2.05
CA LEU A 59 -14.24 1.12 -0.69
C LEU A 59 -13.99 2.22 0.34
N SER A 60 -13.16 3.22 0.01
CA SER A 60 -12.96 4.39 0.88
C SER A 60 -14.24 5.21 1.03
N ALA A 61 -15.01 5.42 -0.05
CA ALA A 61 -16.30 6.09 -0.01
C ALA A 61 -17.32 5.34 0.86
N ILE A 62 -17.41 4.00 0.72
CA ILE A 62 -18.22 3.13 1.56
C ILE A 62 -17.81 3.28 3.03
N THR A 63 -16.51 3.28 3.31
CA THR A 63 -15.98 3.45 4.66
C THR A 63 -16.35 4.80 5.26
N TRP A 64 -16.16 5.89 4.51
CA TRP A 64 -16.54 7.24 4.96
C TRP A 64 -18.05 7.40 5.16
N GLY A 65 -18.86 6.68 4.41
CA GLY A 65 -20.31 6.63 4.59
C GLY A 65 -20.75 5.87 5.85
N SER A 66 -19.86 5.12 6.50
CA SER A 66 -20.21 4.37 7.70
C SER A 66 -20.38 5.27 8.92
N SER A 67 -21.33 4.92 9.80
CA SER A 67 -21.63 5.70 11.02
C SER A 67 -20.47 5.79 12.01
N ILE A 68 -19.50 4.88 11.93
CA ILE A 68 -18.33 4.84 12.82
C ILE A 68 -17.19 5.77 12.34
N ALA A 69 -17.10 6.06 11.04
CA ALA A 69 -15.97 6.78 10.46
C ALA A 69 -15.68 8.15 11.10
N PRO A 70 -16.68 9.03 11.37
CA PRO A 70 -16.42 10.32 12.01
C PRO A 70 -15.73 10.17 13.39
N PHE A 71 -16.10 9.15 14.14
CA PHE A 71 -15.50 8.87 15.46
C PHE A 71 -14.08 8.32 15.33
N CYS A 72 -13.82 7.50 14.30
CA CYS A 72 -12.49 6.98 14.03
C CYS A 72 -11.49 8.09 13.68
N ILE A 73 -11.91 9.14 12.96
CA ILE A 73 -11.05 10.30 12.66
C ILE A 73 -10.57 10.96 13.96
N VAL A 74 -11.52 11.30 14.84
CA VAL A 74 -11.21 11.96 16.12
C VAL A 74 -10.35 11.06 17.00
N LEU A 75 -10.68 9.75 17.02
CA LEU A 75 -9.95 8.75 17.81
C LEU A 75 -8.50 8.60 17.32
N THR A 76 -8.28 8.49 16.01
CA THR A 76 -6.94 8.38 15.40
C THR A 76 -6.08 9.60 15.76
N LEU A 77 -6.64 10.80 15.60
CA LEU A 77 -5.95 12.03 15.96
C LEU A 77 -5.59 12.07 17.46
N ALA A 78 -6.55 11.73 18.33
CA ALA A 78 -6.33 11.70 19.77
C ALA A 78 -5.24 10.68 20.16
N ILE A 79 -5.29 9.47 19.59
CA ILE A 79 -4.29 8.42 19.83
C ILE A 79 -2.90 8.89 19.38
N ASN A 80 -2.77 9.46 18.19
CA ASN A 80 -1.49 9.94 17.69
C ASN A 80 -0.92 11.04 18.60
N LEU A 81 -1.75 12.00 19.05
CA LEU A 81 -1.33 13.04 19.99
C LEU A 81 -0.88 12.46 21.34
N VAL A 82 -1.61 11.46 21.87
CA VAL A 82 -1.23 10.76 23.11
C VAL A 82 0.10 10.03 22.93
N MET A 83 0.27 9.27 21.85
CA MET A 83 1.51 8.55 21.54
C MET A 83 2.70 9.52 21.42
N LEU A 84 2.51 10.69 20.82
CA LEU A 84 3.52 11.73 20.71
C LEU A 84 3.85 12.33 22.09
N ALA A 85 2.85 12.63 22.90
CA ALA A 85 3.04 13.19 24.25
C ALA A 85 3.84 12.24 25.16
N PHE A 86 3.54 10.94 25.13
CA PHE A 86 4.26 9.92 25.89
C PHE A 86 5.55 9.42 25.22
N LYS A 87 5.97 10.01 24.11
CA LYS A 87 7.18 9.61 23.38
C LYS A 87 7.14 8.16 22.86
N TRP A 88 5.94 7.63 22.60
CA TRP A 88 5.75 6.28 22.07
C TRP A 88 5.91 6.21 20.55
N THR A 89 5.85 7.37 19.87
CA THR A 89 6.07 7.49 18.43
C THR A 89 6.87 8.75 18.10
N LYS A 90 7.50 8.72 16.92
CA LYS A 90 8.12 9.87 16.26
C LYS A 90 7.24 10.40 15.12
N THR A 91 6.25 9.64 14.69
CA THR A 91 5.36 9.95 13.57
C THR A 91 4.23 10.87 13.99
N ILE A 92 4.15 12.03 13.34
CA ILE A 92 3.00 12.95 13.38
C ILE A 92 2.19 12.65 12.13
N ASP A 93 1.12 11.88 12.25
CA ASP A 93 0.24 11.54 11.13
C ASP A 93 -0.75 12.68 10.88
N ILE A 94 -0.50 13.43 9.82
CA ILE A 94 -1.30 14.59 9.41
C ILE A 94 -2.14 14.32 8.15
N ASP A 95 -1.97 13.15 7.55
CA ASP A 95 -2.61 12.82 6.29
C ASP A 95 -3.93 12.10 6.52
N ILE A 96 -5.02 12.79 6.20
CA ILE A 96 -6.39 12.25 6.37
C ILE A 96 -6.63 10.98 5.52
N TRP A 97 -5.87 10.78 4.45
CA TRP A 97 -5.94 9.56 3.64
C TRP A 97 -5.50 8.31 4.40
N ASN A 98 -4.67 8.44 5.44
CA ASN A 98 -4.36 7.32 6.32
C ASN A 98 -5.55 6.94 7.23
N TYR A 99 -6.40 7.90 7.58
CA TYR A 99 -7.45 7.71 8.57
C TYR A 99 -8.58 6.81 8.10
N TRP A 100 -8.92 6.82 6.80
CA TRP A 100 -9.94 5.89 6.31
C TRP A 100 -9.53 4.43 6.44
N HIS A 101 -8.23 4.14 6.35
CA HIS A 101 -7.71 2.79 6.56
C HIS A 101 -7.99 2.27 7.97
N PHE A 102 -7.86 3.12 8.98
CA PHE A 102 -8.16 2.78 10.37
C PHE A 102 -9.67 2.72 10.61
N ALA A 103 -10.42 3.64 9.99
CA ALA A 103 -11.87 3.62 10.03
C ALA A 103 -12.45 2.36 9.37
N PHE A 104 -11.85 1.88 8.27
CA PHE A 104 -12.27 0.65 7.61
C PHE A 104 -12.06 -0.58 8.49
N ALA A 105 -10.93 -0.69 9.21
CA ALA A 105 -10.73 -1.75 10.18
C ALA A 105 -11.81 -1.72 11.28
N GLY A 106 -12.16 -0.54 11.78
CA GLY A 106 -13.25 -0.34 12.73
C GLY A 106 -14.62 -0.70 12.15
N ALA A 107 -14.91 -0.27 10.92
CA ALA A 107 -16.18 -0.54 10.25
C ALA A 107 -16.40 -2.05 10.00
N LEU A 108 -15.36 -2.79 9.60
CA LEU A 108 -15.43 -4.25 9.45
C LEU A 108 -15.82 -4.94 10.76
N VAL A 109 -15.18 -4.56 11.88
CA VAL A 109 -15.51 -5.12 13.20
C VAL A 109 -16.90 -4.71 13.64
N TYR A 110 -17.28 -3.45 13.46
CA TYR A 110 -18.62 -2.98 13.79
C TYR A 110 -19.71 -3.76 13.04
N ILE A 111 -19.57 -3.91 11.72
CA ILE A 111 -20.52 -4.67 10.90
C ILE A 111 -20.53 -6.17 11.24
N ALA A 112 -19.37 -6.74 11.59
CA ALA A 112 -19.26 -8.15 11.92
C ALA A 112 -19.91 -8.50 13.28
N THR A 113 -19.75 -7.60 14.28
CA THR A 113 -20.14 -7.86 15.69
C THR A 113 -21.41 -7.12 16.13
N ASP A 114 -21.91 -6.20 15.30
CA ASP A 114 -22.97 -5.24 15.65
C ASP A 114 -22.66 -4.43 16.93
N ASN A 115 -21.36 -4.24 17.23
CA ASN A 115 -20.90 -3.56 18.42
C ASN A 115 -20.00 -2.36 18.07
N PHE A 116 -20.55 -1.16 18.23
CA PHE A 116 -19.89 0.09 17.93
C PHE A 116 -18.58 0.30 18.73
N VAL A 117 -18.58 -0.08 20.00
CA VAL A 117 -17.42 0.06 20.88
C VAL A 117 -16.27 -0.84 20.43
N LEU A 118 -16.57 -2.10 20.07
CA LEU A 118 -15.56 -3.01 19.53
C LEU A 118 -14.98 -2.48 18.20
N GLY A 119 -15.81 -1.87 17.34
CA GLY A 119 -15.36 -1.20 16.14
C GLY A 119 -14.36 -0.05 16.43
N LEU A 120 -14.66 0.79 17.42
CA LEU A 120 -13.72 1.85 17.85
C LEU A 120 -12.41 1.29 18.42
N ILE A 121 -12.48 0.23 19.22
CA ILE A 121 -11.27 -0.42 19.76
C ILE A 121 -10.44 -1.02 18.63
N ALA A 122 -11.05 -1.63 17.63
CA ALA A 122 -10.36 -2.17 16.47
C ALA A 122 -9.65 -1.06 15.65
N SER A 123 -10.32 0.08 15.44
CA SER A 123 -9.71 1.26 14.80
C SER A 123 -8.53 1.80 15.63
N ALA A 124 -8.67 1.84 16.97
CA ALA A 124 -7.60 2.26 17.87
C ALA A 124 -6.37 1.32 17.80
N VAL A 125 -6.61 0.00 17.81
CA VAL A 125 -5.55 -1.01 17.65
C VAL A 125 -4.85 -0.85 16.30
N ALA A 126 -5.61 -0.69 15.21
CA ALA A 126 -5.05 -0.46 13.88
C ALA A 126 -4.18 0.81 13.86
N THR A 127 -4.66 1.91 14.41
CA THR A 127 -3.91 3.18 14.52
C THR A 127 -2.57 2.99 15.24
N VAL A 128 -2.60 2.40 16.45
CA VAL A 128 -1.38 2.23 17.26
C VAL A 128 -0.36 1.35 16.56
N VAL A 129 -0.81 0.19 16.02
CA VAL A 129 0.09 -0.76 15.38
C VAL A 129 0.72 -0.16 14.12
N ILE A 130 -0.07 0.49 13.28
CA ILE A 130 0.43 1.04 12.01
C ILE A 130 1.37 2.24 12.24
N ILE A 131 1.07 3.12 13.18
CA ILE A 131 1.99 4.20 13.55
C ILE A 131 3.32 3.63 14.06
N LYS A 132 3.31 2.54 14.83
CA LYS A 132 4.55 1.86 15.26
C LYS A 132 5.32 1.22 14.11
N ILE A 133 4.63 0.61 13.15
CA ILE A 133 5.27 0.08 11.94
C ILE A 133 5.83 1.24 11.09
N ALA A 134 5.13 2.37 11.00
CA ALA A 134 5.61 3.57 10.31
C ALA A 134 6.91 4.12 10.92
N ASP A 135 7.01 4.17 12.25
CA ASP A 135 8.27 4.49 12.93
C ASP A 135 9.38 3.51 12.57
N TRP A 136 9.05 2.22 12.48
CA TRP A 136 10.00 1.16 12.17
C TRP A 136 10.52 1.23 10.74
N CYS A 137 9.65 1.45 9.78
CA CYS A 137 10.06 1.51 8.37
C CYS A 137 10.66 2.86 7.95
N ALA A 138 10.44 3.93 8.72
CA ALA A 138 10.83 5.30 8.36
C ALA A 138 12.30 5.45 7.92
N PRO A 139 13.32 4.89 8.63
CA PRO A 139 14.71 5.04 8.20
C PRO A 139 14.99 4.46 6.80
N LEU A 140 14.45 3.27 6.51
CA LEU A 140 14.62 2.64 5.20
C LEU A 140 13.81 3.35 4.12
N THR A 141 12.60 3.81 4.44
CA THR A 141 11.76 4.60 3.54
C THR A 141 12.44 5.90 3.15
N GLN A 142 12.98 6.62 4.13
CA GLN A 142 13.70 7.87 3.89
C GLN A 142 14.91 7.66 2.98
N LYS A 143 15.66 6.60 3.21
CA LYS A 143 16.84 6.27 2.41
C LYS A 143 16.47 5.83 0.99
N TYR A 144 15.59 4.86 0.85
CA TYR A 144 15.33 4.22 -0.44
C TYR A 144 14.31 4.97 -1.30
N CYS A 145 13.36 5.69 -0.70
CA CYS A 145 12.41 6.52 -1.44
C CYS A 145 12.84 7.99 -1.53
N ASN A 146 13.98 8.36 -0.94
CA ASN A 146 14.48 9.74 -0.89
C ASN A 146 13.45 10.72 -0.27
N LEU A 147 12.90 10.34 0.90
CA LEU A 147 11.84 11.05 1.61
C LEU A 147 12.31 11.50 3.01
N PRO A 148 13.28 12.43 3.12
CA PRO A 148 13.89 12.78 4.40
C PRO A 148 12.87 13.33 5.40
N GLY A 149 12.82 12.72 6.60
CA GLY A 149 11.92 13.10 7.69
C GLY A 149 10.46 12.75 7.49
N ILE A 150 10.16 11.82 6.58
CA ILE A 150 8.81 11.31 6.32
C ILE A 150 8.71 9.86 6.80
N SER A 151 7.54 9.52 7.35
CA SER A 151 7.09 8.15 7.63
C SER A 151 5.78 7.87 6.87
N LEU A 152 5.46 6.60 6.63
CA LEU A 152 4.32 6.21 5.81
C LEU A 152 3.38 5.28 6.60
N PRO A 153 2.45 5.84 7.41
CA PRO A 153 1.49 5.07 8.18
C PRO A 153 0.28 4.61 7.35
N THR A 154 0.46 4.30 6.07
CA THR A 154 -0.60 3.78 5.20
C THR A 154 -0.79 2.29 5.43
N LEU A 155 -1.89 1.89 6.07
CA LEU A 155 -2.13 0.51 6.51
C LEU A 155 -2.06 -0.49 5.35
N SER A 156 -2.58 -0.15 4.16
CA SER A 156 -2.59 -1.04 2.99
C SER A 156 -1.21 -1.57 2.62
N SER A 157 -0.16 -0.80 2.86
CA SER A 157 1.22 -1.15 2.51
C SER A 157 2.08 -1.43 3.73
N ALA A 158 1.91 -0.69 4.84
CA ALA A 158 2.78 -0.76 6.02
C ALA A 158 2.83 -2.16 6.63
N VAL A 159 1.73 -2.91 6.60
CA VAL A 159 1.64 -4.28 7.14
C VAL A 159 2.58 -5.26 6.44
N PHE A 160 2.97 -4.99 5.21
CA PHE A 160 3.87 -5.85 4.45
C PHE A 160 5.36 -5.59 4.77
N PHE A 161 5.68 -4.52 5.50
CA PHE A 161 7.06 -4.21 5.88
C PHE A 161 7.70 -5.30 6.74
N PRO A 162 7.13 -5.73 7.87
CA PRO A 162 7.69 -6.83 8.65
C PRO A 162 7.73 -8.16 7.88
N ILE A 163 6.76 -8.41 6.98
CA ILE A 163 6.76 -9.59 6.11
C ILE A 163 7.94 -9.51 5.13
N GLY A 164 8.13 -8.35 4.50
CA GLY A 164 9.26 -8.08 3.61
C GLY A 164 10.61 -8.26 4.29
N LEU A 165 10.78 -7.73 5.51
CA LEU A 165 12.01 -7.90 6.30
C LEU A 165 12.30 -9.36 6.63
N LEU A 166 11.29 -10.09 7.11
CA LEU A 166 11.42 -11.51 7.41
C LEU A 166 11.77 -12.32 6.17
N GLY A 167 11.04 -12.07 5.08
CA GLY A 167 11.27 -12.73 3.80
C GLY A 167 12.68 -12.45 3.26
N ASN A 168 13.13 -11.20 3.31
CA ASN A 168 14.48 -10.84 2.89
C ASN A 168 15.56 -11.53 3.75
N TRP A 169 15.37 -11.56 5.08
CA TRP A 169 16.24 -12.28 6.00
C TRP A 169 16.28 -13.79 5.73
N LEU A 170 15.14 -14.40 5.39
CA LEU A 170 15.08 -15.82 5.01
C LEU A 170 15.80 -16.08 3.69
N LEU A 171 15.61 -15.23 2.69
CA LEU A 171 16.29 -15.35 1.39
C LEU A 171 17.82 -15.25 1.53
N ASP A 172 18.32 -14.47 2.48
CA ASP A 172 19.76 -14.41 2.78
C ASP A 172 20.33 -15.73 3.29
N LYS A 173 19.51 -16.62 3.87
CA LYS A 173 19.93 -17.95 4.35
C LYS A 173 19.91 -19.02 3.26
N ILE A 174 19.28 -18.77 2.12
CA ILE A 174 19.17 -19.74 1.02
C ILE A 174 20.32 -19.54 0.04
N PRO A 175 21.22 -20.56 -0.13
CA PRO A 175 22.30 -20.47 -1.10
C PRO A 175 21.79 -20.21 -2.51
N GLY A 176 22.40 -19.25 -3.20
CA GLY A 176 22.00 -18.80 -4.53
C GLY A 176 21.02 -17.64 -4.52
N LEU A 177 19.99 -17.63 -3.66
CA LEU A 177 19.07 -16.51 -3.53
C LEU A 177 19.70 -15.30 -2.81
N ASN A 178 20.68 -15.56 -1.94
CA ASN A 178 21.47 -14.51 -1.26
C ASN A 178 22.29 -13.65 -2.23
N LYS A 179 22.59 -14.15 -3.43
CA LYS A 179 23.35 -13.44 -4.48
C LYS A 179 22.47 -12.69 -5.47
N LEU A 180 21.14 -12.79 -5.35
CA LEU A 180 20.22 -12.08 -6.22
C LEU A 180 20.22 -10.59 -5.88
N HIS A 181 20.78 -9.79 -6.76
CA HIS A 181 20.72 -8.34 -6.73
C HIS A 181 20.17 -7.84 -8.06
N ALA A 182 19.02 -7.21 -8.00
CA ALA A 182 18.32 -6.64 -9.14
C ALA A 182 17.57 -5.38 -8.71
N ASP A 183 18.33 -4.31 -8.47
CA ASP A 183 17.80 -2.96 -8.35
C ASP A 183 17.69 -2.31 -9.76
N PRO A 184 16.93 -1.22 -9.92
CA PRO A 184 16.73 -0.57 -11.21
C PRO A 184 18.05 -0.16 -11.91
N ALA A 185 19.02 0.32 -11.13
CA ALA A 185 20.32 0.74 -11.68
C ALA A 185 21.13 -0.45 -12.20
N THR A 186 21.10 -1.57 -11.47
CA THR A 186 21.75 -2.82 -11.88
C THR A 186 21.08 -3.42 -13.12
N ILE A 187 19.74 -3.38 -13.19
CA ILE A 187 18.98 -3.84 -14.36
C ILE A 187 19.32 -2.98 -15.57
N GLN A 188 19.28 -1.67 -15.43
CA GLN A 188 19.64 -0.74 -16.52
C GLN A 188 21.10 -0.94 -16.98
N LYS A 189 22.04 -1.11 -16.05
CA LYS A 189 23.45 -1.37 -16.39
C LYS A 189 23.66 -2.67 -17.16
N ARG A 190 22.87 -3.73 -16.87
CA ARG A 190 22.99 -5.05 -17.52
C ARG A 190 22.24 -5.11 -18.86
N LEU A 191 21.06 -4.51 -18.95
CA LEU A 191 20.17 -4.60 -20.10
C LEU A 191 20.19 -3.34 -20.98
N GLY A 192 20.94 -2.29 -20.59
CA GLY A 192 20.98 -1.02 -21.32
C GLY A 192 19.58 -0.41 -21.43
N ILE A 193 19.21 0.02 -22.64
CA ILE A 193 17.90 0.64 -22.91
C ILE A 193 16.73 -0.26 -22.50
N PHE A 194 16.86 -1.58 -22.67
CA PHE A 194 15.82 -2.55 -22.30
C PHE A 194 15.59 -2.66 -20.78
N GLY A 195 16.52 -2.21 -19.96
CA GLY A 195 16.39 -2.13 -18.51
C GLY A 195 15.80 -0.80 -18.01
N GLU A 196 15.46 0.12 -18.88
CA GLU A 196 14.78 1.36 -18.50
C GLU A 196 13.33 1.08 -18.06
N PRO A 197 12.83 1.75 -17.00
CA PRO A 197 11.49 1.54 -16.51
C PRO A 197 10.40 1.56 -17.60
N MET A 198 10.46 2.52 -18.54
CA MET A 198 9.47 2.60 -19.61
C MET A 198 9.50 1.39 -20.54
N MET A 199 10.67 0.80 -20.78
CA MET A 199 10.80 -0.41 -21.60
C MET A 199 10.23 -1.64 -20.88
N ILE A 200 10.46 -1.74 -19.57
CA ILE A 200 9.82 -2.77 -18.74
C ILE A 200 8.30 -2.65 -18.85
N GLY A 201 7.75 -1.43 -18.69
CA GLY A 201 6.31 -1.19 -18.87
C GLY A 201 5.80 -1.61 -20.26
N PHE A 202 6.55 -1.27 -21.31
CA PHE A 202 6.20 -1.66 -22.68
C PHE A 202 6.12 -3.18 -22.84
N PHE A 203 7.15 -3.92 -22.42
CA PHE A 203 7.16 -5.38 -22.55
C PHE A 203 6.09 -6.06 -21.70
N LEU A 204 5.79 -5.53 -20.51
CA LEU A 204 4.69 -6.02 -19.69
C LEU A 204 3.34 -5.77 -20.34
N GLY A 205 3.15 -4.62 -20.98
CA GLY A 205 1.95 -4.33 -21.75
C GLY A 205 1.78 -5.27 -22.95
N VAL A 206 2.87 -5.60 -23.66
CA VAL A 206 2.87 -6.61 -24.72
C VAL A 206 2.46 -7.96 -24.15
N LEU A 207 3.05 -8.40 -23.03
CA LEU A 207 2.73 -9.68 -22.40
C LEU A 207 1.25 -9.75 -22.00
N LEU A 208 0.73 -8.73 -21.31
CA LEU A 208 -0.67 -8.67 -20.91
C LEU A 208 -1.62 -8.66 -22.11
N GLY A 209 -1.28 -7.91 -23.18
CA GLY A 209 -2.07 -7.87 -24.39
C GLY A 209 -2.11 -9.22 -25.13
N LEU A 210 -1.00 -9.97 -25.14
CA LEU A 210 -0.96 -11.34 -25.67
C LEU A 210 -1.84 -12.29 -24.85
N LEU A 211 -1.76 -12.22 -23.53
CA LEU A 211 -2.59 -13.03 -22.62
C LEU A 211 -4.08 -12.69 -22.77
N ALA A 212 -4.41 -11.41 -22.94
CA ALA A 212 -5.77 -10.94 -23.23
C ALA A 212 -6.28 -11.35 -24.62
N GLY A 213 -5.38 -11.77 -25.53
CA GLY A 213 -5.73 -12.11 -26.92
C GLY A 213 -6.04 -10.89 -27.77
N TYR A 214 -5.45 -9.78 -27.47
CA TYR A 214 -5.63 -8.54 -28.20
C TYR A 214 -5.04 -8.61 -29.61
N ASP A 215 -5.64 -7.89 -30.54
CA ASP A 215 -5.04 -7.62 -31.84
C ASP A 215 -3.80 -6.71 -31.69
N VAL A 216 -3.03 -6.56 -32.75
CA VAL A 216 -1.76 -5.80 -32.72
C VAL A 216 -1.99 -4.35 -32.28
N LYS A 217 -3.10 -3.72 -32.68
CA LYS A 217 -3.40 -2.32 -32.36
C LYS A 217 -3.70 -2.16 -30.87
N ALA A 218 -4.59 -2.97 -30.32
CA ALA A 218 -4.96 -2.96 -28.91
C ALA A 218 -3.76 -3.32 -28.01
N LEU A 219 -2.97 -4.33 -28.42
CA LEU A 219 -1.76 -4.76 -27.75
C LEU A 219 -0.72 -3.63 -27.67
N LEU A 220 -0.42 -2.97 -28.78
CA LEU A 220 0.51 -1.85 -28.81
C LEU A 220 -0.03 -0.65 -28.02
N GLY A 221 -1.33 -0.40 -28.05
CA GLY A 221 -1.98 0.62 -27.23
C GLY A 221 -1.75 0.38 -25.73
N LEU A 222 -1.99 -0.85 -25.25
CA LEU A 222 -1.73 -1.25 -23.87
C LEU A 222 -0.24 -1.11 -23.50
N ALA A 223 0.66 -1.55 -24.40
CA ALA A 223 2.10 -1.47 -24.19
C ALA A 223 2.58 -0.02 -24.03
N ILE A 224 2.11 0.89 -24.88
CA ILE A 224 2.44 2.31 -24.81
C ILE A 224 1.88 2.96 -23.54
N ASN A 225 0.64 2.62 -23.15
CA ASN A 225 0.03 3.13 -21.92
C ASN A 225 0.85 2.73 -20.69
N LEU A 226 1.27 1.46 -20.56
CA LEU A 226 2.08 1.03 -19.43
C LEU A 226 3.49 1.63 -19.45
N ALA A 227 4.09 1.80 -20.63
CA ALA A 227 5.34 2.55 -20.78
C ALA A 227 5.19 4.00 -20.31
N ALA A 228 4.08 4.67 -20.67
CA ALA A 228 3.78 6.04 -20.24
C ALA A 228 3.59 6.14 -18.72
N VAL A 229 2.89 5.20 -18.09
CA VAL A 229 2.76 5.11 -16.62
C VAL A 229 4.15 5.11 -15.98
N MET A 230 5.03 4.20 -16.40
CA MET A 230 6.38 4.06 -15.86
C MET A 230 7.23 5.34 -16.02
N TYR A 231 6.98 6.09 -17.09
CA TYR A 231 7.74 7.29 -17.40
C TYR A 231 7.20 8.54 -16.70
N ILE A 232 5.89 8.68 -16.57
CA ILE A 232 5.25 9.90 -16.07
C ILE A 232 5.06 9.87 -14.55
N LEU A 233 4.70 8.72 -13.96
CA LEU A 233 4.38 8.62 -12.54
C LEU A 233 5.50 9.14 -11.61
N PRO A 234 6.80 8.81 -11.82
CA PRO A 234 7.87 9.37 -11.00
C PRO A 234 7.98 10.90 -11.06
N ARG A 235 7.58 11.48 -12.18
CA ARG A 235 7.60 12.95 -12.37
C ARG A 235 6.46 13.61 -11.60
N MET A 236 5.27 13.02 -11.61
CA MET A 236 4.11 13.52 -10.85
C MET A 236 4.37 13.41 -9.34
N THR A 237 4.95 12.31 -8.89
CA THR A 237 5.36 12.15 -7.48
C THR A 237 6.40 13.19 -7.07
N ARG A 238 7.36 13.55 -7.94
CA ARG A 238 8.31 14.62 -7.66
C ARG A 238 7.62 15.96 -7.49
N ILE A 239 6.66 16.32 -8.36
CA ILE A 239 5.88 17.54 -8.23
C ILE A 239 5.11 17.56 -6.91
N LEU A 240 4.52 16.44 -6.53
CA LEU A 240 3.85 16.28 -5.24
C LEU A 240 4.81 16.58 -4.07
N MET A 241 6.01 16.01 -4.11
CA MET A 241 7.04 16.21 -3.08
C MET A 241 7.51 17.66 -3.00
N ASP A 242 7.69 18.33 -4.15
CA ASP A 242 8.07 19.76 -4.19
C ASP A 242 7.04 20.65 -3.48
N GLY A 243 5.76 20.24 -3.48
CA GLY A 243 4.69 20.88 -2.71
C GLY A 243 4.69 20.52 -1.22
N LEU A 244 5.05 19.30 -0.85
CA LEU A 244 4.98 18.80 0.53
C LEU A 244 6.22 19.18 1.37
N ILE A 245 7.40 19.28 0.78
CA ILE A 245 8.65 19.63 1.49
C ILE A 245 8.53 20.92 2.31
N PRO A 246 8.01 22.05 1.77
CA PRO A 246 7.89 23.29 2.54
C PRO A 246 6.94 23.16 3.75
N VAL A 247 5.93 22.31 3.66
CA VAL A 247 5.00 22.03 4.76
C VAL A 247 5.69 21.19 5.82
N SER A 248 6.38 20.13 5.42
CA SER A 248 7.18 19.28 6.30
C SER A 248 8.23 20.09 7.08
N ASP A 249 8.98 20.94 6.38
CA ASP A 249 9.98 21.82 7.01
C ASP A 249 9.34 22.79 8.02
N GLY A 250 8.19 23.36 7.69
CA GLY A 250 7.44 24.23 8.59
C GLY A 250 6.95 23.52 9.85
N VAL A 251 6.48 22.27 9.71
CA VAL A 251 6.09 21.42 10.86
C VAL A 251 7.30 21.10 11.72
N LYS A 252 8.43 20.68 11.12
CA LYS A 252 9.68 20.40 11.83
C LYS A 252 10.18 21.63 12.62
N GLU A 253 10.20 22.81 12.00
CA GLU A 253 10.61 24.05 12.66
C GLU A 253 9.68 24.42 13.83
N PHE A 254 8.37 24.25 13.67
CA PHE A 254 7.38 24.47 14.72
C PHE A 254 7.61 23.50 15.90
N MET A 255 7.80 22.21 15.59
CA MET A 255 8.01 21.18 16.61
C MET A 255 9.34 21.38 17.36
N ALA A 256 10.42 21.71 16.65
CA ALA A 256 11.72 22.01 17.28
C ALA A 256 11.64 23.21 18.25
N LYS A 257 10.84 24.23 17.93
CA LYS A 257 10.62 25.38 18.82
C LYS A 257 9.73 25.04 20.02
N ARG A 258 8.73 24.18 19.84
CA ARG A 258 7.76 23.83 20.88
C ARG A 258 8.27 22.72 21.79
N PHE A 259 9.11 21.83 21.25
CA PHE A 259 9.68 20.68 21.93
C PHE A 259 11.19 20.60 21.65
N PRO A 260 11.99 21.51 22.21
CA PRO A 260 13.43 21.64 21.89
C PRO A 260 14.23 20.37 22.20
N ASP A 261 13.77 19.57 23.16
CA ASP A 261 14.38 18.28 23.50
C ASP A 261 14.05 17.13 22.53
N ARG A 262 13.31 17.41 21.45
CA ARG A 262 12.86 16.42 20.47
C ARG A 262 12.98 16.99 19.06
N SER A 263 14.05 16.64 18.37
CA SER A 263 14.28 17.06 16.97
C SER A 263 13.97 15.94 15.95
N ASP A 264 13.55 14.76 16.41
CA ASP A 264 13.50 13.51 15.65
C ASP A 264 12.06 13.11 15.21
N PHE A 265 11.21 14.11 14.92
CA PHE A 265 9.86 13.85 14.42
C PHE A 265 9.86 13.49 12.94
N TYR A 266 8.97 12.56 12.57
CA TYR A 266 8.62 12.23 11.20
C TYR A 266 7.23 12.77 10.87
N ILE A 267 7.04 13.23 9.64
CA ILE A 267 5.73 13.61 9.13
C ILE A 267 5.12 12.37 8.49
N GLY A 268 3.99 11.91 9.04
CA GLY A 268 3.20 10.82 8.49
C GLY A 268 2.45 11.29 7.24
N LEU A 269 2.72 10.67 6.11
CA LEU A 269 2.05 10.91 4.82
C LEU A 269 1.54 9.60 4.25
N ASP A 270 0.62 9.70 3.30
CA ASP A 270 0.15 8.55 2.53
C ASP A 270 1.26 7.97 1.64
N ILE A 271 1.15 6.67 1.36
CA ILE A 271 2.10 5.91 0.50
C ILE A 271 2.25 6.51 -0.90
N ALA A 272 1.28 7.29 -1.37
CA ALA A 272 1.29 7.95 -2.67
C ALA A 272 2.59 8.74 -2.94
N VAL A 273 3.25 9.25 -1.89
CA VAL A 273 4.52 9.98 -2.04
C VAL A 273 5.73 9.08 -2.37
N ALA A 274 5.62 7.77 -2.13
CA ALA A 274 6.70 6.80 -2.35
C ALA A 274 6.54 5.97 -3.64
N ILE A 275 5.32 5.83 -4.16
CA ILE A 275 5.02 4.97 -5.32
C ILE A 275 5.70 5.39 -6.63
N GLY A 276 6.20 6.63 -6.71
CA GLY A 276 7.04 7.07 -7.83
C GLY A 276 8.45 6.47 -7.86
N ASN A 277 8.83 5.67 -6.87
CA ASN A 277 10.13 5.01 -6.82
C ASN A 277 10.24 3.94 -7.93
N PRO A 278 11.31 3.95 -8.76
CA PRO A 278 11.44 3.03 -9.89
C PRO A 278 11.40 1.55 -9.51
N ALA A 279 11.97 1.17 -8.36
CA ALA A 279 11.95 -0.23 -7.91
C ALA A 279 10.52 -0.66 -7.50
N ILE A 280 9.78 0.24 -6.85
CA ILE A 280 8.38 -0.01 -6.46
C ILE A 280 7.51 -0.18 -7.71
N ILE A 281 7.63 0.74 -8.70
CA ILE A 281 6.86 0.66 -9.93
C ILE A 281 7.20 -0.61 -10.70
N SER A 282 8.50 -0.91 -10.89
CA SER A 282 8.93 -2.11 -11.61
C SER A 282 8.42 -3.40 -10.94
N THR A 283 8.51 -3.48 -9.60
CA THR A 283 8.00 -4.63 -8.85
C THR A 283 6.48 -4.76 -9.00
N GLY A 284 5.74 -3.66 -8.85
CA GLY A 284 4.28 -3.63 -8.99
C GLY A 284 3.83 -4.10 -10.38
N LEU A 285 4.48 -3.61 -11.44
CA LEU A 285 4.17 -4.04 -12.80
C LEU A 285 4.49 -5.51 -13.07
N ILE A 286 5.57 -6.05 -12.51
CA ILE A 286 5.87 -7.48 -12.62
C ILE A 286 4.84 -8.32 -11.86
N LEU A 287 4.42 -7.86 -10.68
CA LEU A 287 3.40 -8.54 -9.88
C LEU A 287 1.99 -8.46 -10.50
N THR A 288 1.70 -7.45 -11.33
CA THR A 288 0.40 -7.29 -11.98
C THR A 288 -0.03 -8.52 -12.80
N PRO A 289 0.73 -8.99 -13.81
CA PRO A 289 0.37 -10.22 -14.54
C PRO A 289 0.37 -11.47 -13.66
N ILE A 290 1.25 -11.51 -12.65
CA ILE A 290 1.31 -12.61 -11.68
C ILE A 290 0.03 -12.65 -10.85
N ALA A 291 -0.47 -11.49 -10.37
CA ALA A 291 -1.73 -11.41 -9.63
C ALA A 291 -2.92 -11.92 -10.45
N VAL A 292 -2.99 -11.53 -11.73
CA VAL A 292 -4.01 -12.02 -12.65
C VAL A 292 -3.91 -13.54 -12.83
N LEU A 293 -2.71 -14.08 -13.08
CA LEU A 293 -2.52 -15.53 -13.22
C LEU A 293 -2.88 -16.28 -11.92
N LEU A 294 -2.45 -15.76 -10.77
CA LEU A 294 -2.79 -16.33 -9.47
C LEU A 294 -4.29 -16.33 -9.21
N ALA A 295 -5.00 -15.27 -9.62
CA ALA A 295 -6.46 -15.23 -9.48
C ALA A 295 -7.16 -16.39 -10.18
N PHE A 296 -6.61 -16.90 -11.29
CA PHE A 296 -7.15 -18.05 -12.01
C PHE A 296 -6.78 -19.41 -11.41
N ILE A 297 -5.59 -19.52 -10.82
CA ILE A 297 -5.06 -20.83 -10.38
C ILE A 297 -5.17 -21.10 -8.89
N VAL A 298 -5.38 -20.07 -8.05
CA VAL A 298 -5.48 -20.23 -6.59
C VAL A 298 -6.85 -20.82 -6.23
N PRO A 299 -6.88 -22.04 -5.65
CA PRO A 299 -8.15 -22.68 -5.29
C PRO A 299 -8.86 -21.87 -4.19
N GLY A 300 -10.17 -21.66 -4.34
CA GLY A 300 -10.98 -20.91 -3.38
C GLY A 300 -11.00 -19.40 -3.60
N ASN A 301 -10.20 -18.88 -4.54
CA ASN A 301 -10.32 -17.49 -4.96
C ASN A 301 -11.65 -17.26 -5.72
N GLN A 302 -12.33 -16.15 -5.40
CA GLN A 302 -13.62 -15.77 -5.98
C GLN A 302 -13.60 -14.38 -6.62
N THR A 303 -12.43 -13.75 -6.71
CA THR A 303 -12.31 -12.40 -7.26
C THR A 303 -11.16 -12.25 -8.23
N LEU A 304 -11.35 -11.40 -9.23
CA LEU A 304 -10.30 -10.92 -10.09
C LEU A 304 -9.95 -9.48 -9.67
N PRO A 305 -8.69 -9.17 -9.38
CA PRO A 305 -8.28 -7.88 -8.82
C PRO A 305 -8.22 -6.74 -9.87
N VAL A 306 -9.24 -6.60 -10.72
CA VAL A 306 -9.22 -5.70 -11.89
C VAL A 306 -9.05 -4.24 -11.49
N ALA A 307 -9.82 -3.78 -10.51
CA ALA A 307 -9.82 -2.37 -10.12
C ALA A 307 -8.54 -1.98 -9.35
N ASP A 308 -7.97 -2.91 -8.57
CA ASP A 308 -6.77 -2.66 -7.78
C ASP A 308 -5.46 -3.06 -8.48
N LEU A 309 -5.48 -3.60 -9.71
CA LEU A 309 -4.24 -3.85 -10.46
C LEU A 309 -3.39 -2.59 -10.65
N ALA A 310 -4.03 -1.43 -10.78
CA ALA A 310 -3.37 -0.13 -10.81
C ALA A 310 -2.58 0.17 -9.51
N ASN A 311 -2.99 -0.42 -8.39
CA ASN A 311 -2.42 -0.18 -7.07
C ASN A 311 -1.37 -1.22 -6.65
N MET A 312 -0.87 -2.05 -7.56
CA MET A 312 0.20 -3.02 -7.26
C MET A 312 1.48 -2.35 -6.72
N ALA A 313 1.73 -1.09 -7.11
CA ALA A 313 2.83 -0.29 -6.54
C ALA A 313 2.60 0.01 -5.04
N VAL A 314 1.36 0.27 -4.63
CA VAL A 314 0.99 0.44 -3.21
C VAL A 314 1.19 -0.86 -2.46
N PHE A 315 0.67 -1.98 -2.98
CA PHE A 315 0.83 -3.31 -2.39
C PHE A 315 2.29 -3.67 -2.10
N CYS A 316 3.16 -3.57 -3.10
CA CYS A 316 4.54 -4.04 -2.97
C CYS A 316 5.50 -3.02 -2.35
N SER A 317 5.10 -1.76 -2.17
CA SER A 317 5.99 -0.66 -1.77
C SER A 317 6.83 -0.97 -0.53
N MET A 318 6.20 -1.44 0.55
CA MET A 318 6.90 -1.73 1.79
C MET A 318 7.70 -3.04 1.75
N ILE A 319 7.33 -3.99 0.89
CA ILE A 319 8.15 -5.17 0.57
C ILE A 319 9.45 -4.72 -0.12
N VAL A 320 9.34 -3.81 -1.11
CA VAL A 320 10.49 -3.28 -1.86
C VAL A 320 11.44 -2.51 -0.94
N VAL A 321 10.89 -1.66 -0.06
CA VAL A 321 11.68 -0.95 0.96
C VAL A 321 12.41 -1.93 1.88
N ALA A 322 11.72 -2.96 2.37
CA ALA A 322 12.28 -3.99 3.23
C ALA A 322 13.36 -4.85 2.53
N CYS A 323 13.26 -4.99 1.21
CA CYS A 323 14.24 -5.71 0.37
C CYS A 323 15.34 -4.79 -0.18
N ASN A 324 15.50 -3.57 0.33
CA ASN A 324 16.53 -2.62 -0.10
C ASN A 324 16.48 -2.35 -1.62
N GLN A 325 15.27 -2.18 -2.16
CA GLN A 325 14.97 -1.99 -3.61
C GLN A 325 15.32 -3.19 -4.51
N ASN A 326 15.54 -4.37 -3.96
CA ASN A 326 15.81 -5.56 -4.76
C ASN A 326 14.52 -6.11 -5.37
N ILE A 327 14.30 -5.84 -6.66
CA ILE A 327 13.09 -6.18 -7.40
C ILE A 327 12.81 -7.69 -7.37
N VAL A 328 13.83 -8.53 -7.64
CA VAL A 328 13.64 -9.99 -7.70
C VAL A 328 13.22 -10.56 -6.34
N ARG A 329 13.87 -10.14 -5.25
CA ARG A 329 13.50 -10.57 -3.91
C ARG A 329 12.09 -10.09 -3.54
N SER A 330 11.77 -8.84 -3.91
CA SER A 330 10.44 -8.27 -3.66
C SER A 330 9.33 -9.03 -4.39
N VAL A 331 9.58 -9.46 -5.62
CA VAL A 331 8.64 -10.30 -6.39
C VAL A 331 8.47 -11.67 -5.72
N ILE A 332 9.57 -12.34 -5.34
CA ILE A 332 9.52 -13.65 -4.66
C ILE A 332 8.69 -13.57 -3.36
N ILE A 333 8.87 -12.51 -2.57
CA ILE A 333 8.12 -12.30 -1.32
C ILE A 333 6.70 -11.83 -1.61
N GLY A 334 6.49 -11.03 -2.65
CA GLY A 334 5.18 -10.52 -3.04
C GLY A 334 4.21 -11.64 -3.49
N ILE A 335 4.70 -12.69 -4.14
CA ILE A 335 3.85 -13.80 -4.62
C ILE A 335 3.02 -14.45 -3.51
N PRO A 336 3.59 -14.94 -2.39
CA PRO A 336 2.78 -15.51 -1.31
C PRO A 336 1.86 -14.48 -0.65
N CYS A 337 2.26 -13.19 -0.60
CA CYS A 337 1.37 -12.13 -0.12
C CYS A 337 0.17 -11.96 -1.04
N LEU A 338 0.35 -11.95 -2.38
CA LEU A 338 -0.75 -11.90 -3.35
C LEU A 338 -1.73 -13.07 -3.17
N ILE A 339 -1.22 -14.28 -2.96
CA ILE A 339 -2.06 -15.46 -2.71
C ILE A 339 -2.90 -15.23 -1.44
N GLY A 340 -2.28 -14.73 -0.38
CA GLY A 340 -2.97 -14.40 0.86
C GLY A 340 -4.08 -13.37 0.64
N ASP A 341 -3.77 -12.26 -0.05
CA ASP A 341 -4.72 -11.19 -0.32
C ASP A 341 -5.89 -11.67 -1.19
N LEU A 342 -5.65 -12.50 -2.22
CA LEU A 342 -6.71 -13.10 -3.05
C LEU A 342 -7.68 -13.96 -2.22
N LEU A 343 -7.16 -14.80 -1.35
CA LEU A 343 -7.99 -15.65 -0.50
C LEU A 343 -8.75 -14.83 0.56
N ILE A 344 -8.08 -13.86 1.16
CA ILE A 344 -8.68 -13.01 2.19
C ILE A 344 -9.76 -12.11 1.59
N CYS A 345 -9.52 -11.45 0.44
CA CYS A 345 -10.52 -10.59 -0.18
C CYS A 345 -11.77 -11.38 -0.61
N SER A 346 -11.58 -12.63 -1.07
CA SER A 346 -12.68 -13.55 -1.35
C SER A 346 -13.47 -13.91 -0.08
N ALA A 347 -12.77 -14.22 1.02
CA ALA A 347 -13.39 -14.54 2.30
C ALA A 347 -14.08 -13.33 2.96
N ALA A 348 -13.56 -12.13 2.74
CA ALA A 348 -14.12 -10.88 3.28
C ALA A 348 -15.26 -10.31 2.43
N ALA A 349 -15.46 -10.77 1.19
CA ALA A 349 -16.45 -10.23 0.26
C ALA A 349 -17.89 -10.18 0.84
N PRO A 350 -18.41 -11.19 1.55
CA PRO A 350 -19.74 -11.09 2.16
C PRO A 350 -19.84 -9.96 3.20
N LEU A 351 -18.79 -9.76 4.00
CA LEU A 351 -18.77 -8.71 5.02
C LEU A 351 -18.68 -7.31 4.39
N ILE A 352 -17.85 -7.15 3.37
CA ILE A 352 -17.69 -5.89 2.63
C ILE A 352 -18.98 -5.55 1.89
N THR A 353 -19.64 -6.55 1.29
CA THR A 353 -20.97 -6.39 0.67
C THR A 353 -22.01 -5.89 1.69
N ARG A 354 -22.00 -6.47 2.90
CA ARG A 354 -22.87 -6.02 3.99
C ARG A 354 -22.60 -4.59 4.41
N LEU A 355 -21.31 -4.18 4.49
CA LEU A 355 -20.93 -2.81 4.79
C LEU A 355 -21.41 -1.86 3.68
N ALA A 356 -21.18 -2.20 2.41
CA ALA A 356 -21.61 -1.41 1.25
C ALA A 356 -23.14 -1.19 1.25
N THR A 357 -23.90 -2.27 1.44
CA THR A 357 -25.36 -2.22 1.51
C THR A 357 -25.85 -1.37 2.69
N ASN A 358 -25.20 -1.48 3.85
CA ASN A 358 -25.57 -0.75 5.07
C ASN A 358 -25.42 0.77 4.93
N VAL A 359 -24.46 1.22 4.12
CA VAL A 359 -24.27 2.65 3.82
C VAL A 359 -25.05 3.14 2.60
N GLY A 360 -25.88 2.27 1.99
CA GLY A 360 -26.66 2.60 0.81
C GLY A 360 -25.85 2.71 -0.49
N TYR A 361 -24.67 2.09 -0.55
CA TYR A 361 -23.90 2.03 -1.79
C TYR A 361 -24.59 1.08 -2.78
N ASP A 362 -24.80 1.57 -4.02
CA ASP A 362 -25.48 0.79 -5.05
C ASP A 362 -24.58 -0.31 -5.61
N ILE A 363 -24.94 -1.55 -5.29
CA ILE A 363 -24.27 -2.78 -5.79
C ILE A 363 -25.10 -3.52 -6.83
N SER A 364 -26.21 -2.96 -7.31
CA SER A 364 -27.15 -3.62 -8.24
C SER A 364 -26.48 -4.04 -9.55
N SER A 365 -25.52 -3.25 -10.01
CA SER A 365 -24.75 -3.53 -11.24
C SER A 365 -23.70 -4.64 -11.10
N THR A 366 -23.36 -5.05 -9.85
CA THR A 366 -22.29 -6.03 -9.62
C THR A 366 -22.78 -7.48 -9.65
N GLY A 367 -24.07 -7.69 -9.60
CA GLY A 367 -24.69 -9.02 -9.67
C GLY A 367 -24.45 -9.94 -8.48
N GLY A 368 -23.81 -9.46 -7.39
CA GLY A 368 -23.52 -10.35 -6.27
C GLY A 368 -22.68 -9.74 -5.17
N LEU A 369 -21.54 -10.35 -4.87
CA LEU A 369 -20.63 -9.90 -3.82
C LEU A 369 -19.71 -8.79 -4.32
N VAL A 370 -19.34 -7.87 -3.42
CA VAL A 370 -18.33 -6.86 -3.68
C VAL A 370 -17.18 -6.97 -2.68
N THR A 371 -15.99 -6.65 -3.14
CA THR A 371 -14.76 -6.63 -2.34
C THR A 371 -13.83 -5.53 -2.86
N ALA A 372 -12.64 -5.39 -2.28
CA ALA A 372 -11.53 -4.67 -2.88
C ALA A 372 -10.27 -5.49 -2.63
N PHE A 373 -9.51 -5.77 -3.69
CA PHE A 373 -8.40 -6.72 -3.60
C PHE A 373 -7.37 -6.29 -2.56
N LEU A 374 -6.84 -5.09 -2.69
CA LEU A 374 -5.75 -4.61 -1.82
C LEU A 374 -6.20 -4.39 -0.37
N ASP A 375 -7.32 -3.70 -0.19
CA ASP A 375 -7.76 -3.27 1.14
C ASP A 375 -8.68 -4.30 1.81
N GLY A 376 -9.54 -4.96 1.06
CA GLY A 376 -10.37 -6.07 1.54
C GLY A 376 -9.56 -7.36 1.75
N GLY A 377 -8.49 -7.55 0.96
CA GLY A 377 -7.55 -8.66 1.08
C GLY A 377 -6.48 -8.48 2.16
N ASN A 378 -6.42 -7.32 2.80
CA ASN A 378 -5.36 -7.00 3.75
C ASN A 378 -5.34 -7.93 4.97
N PRO A 379 -4.23 -8.66 5.20
CA PRO A 379 -4.18 -9.71 6.22
C PRO A 379 -4.32 -9.18 7.65
N PHE A 380 -3.86 -7.98 7.92
CA PHE A 380 -3.95 -7.39 9.26
C PHE A 380 -5.39 -6.99 9.61
N ARG A 381 -6.12 -6.36 8.66
CA ARG A 381 -7.54 -6.02 8.86
C ARG A 381 -8.39 -7.26 9.03
N TYR A 382 -8.14 -8.27 8.20
CA TYR A 382 -8.84 -9.55 8.31
C TYR A 382 -8.61 -10.22 9.65
N LEU A 383 -7.35 -10.24 10.12
CA LEU A 383 -6.99 -10.79 11.41
C LEU A 383 -7.69 -10.04 12.57
N ILE A 384 -7.69 -8.70 12.54
CA ILE A 384 -8.38 -7.88 13.54
C ILE A 384 -9.87 -8.25 13.57
N TYR A 385 -10.53 -8.21 12.41
CA TYR A 385 -11.96 -8.50 12.39
C TYR A 385 -12.28 -9.91 12.88
N GLN A 386 -11.50 -10.91 12.53
CA GLN A 386 -11.68 -12.29 12.98
C GLN A 386 -11.48 -12.45 14.51
N ILE A 387 -10.46 -11.78 15.06
CA ILE A 387 -10.17 -11.78 16.51
C ILE A 387 -11.36 -11.17 17.27
N PHE A 388 -11.82 -9.98 16.85
CA PHE A 388 -12.94 -9.29 17.51
C PHE A 388 -14.28 -9.98 17.30
N SER A 389 -14.42 -10.82 16.28
CA SER A 389 -15.58 -11.70 16.08
C SER A 389 -15.52 -12.97 16.92
N GLY A 390 -14.49 -13.14 17.77
CA GLY A 390 -14.38 -14.28 18.69
C GLY A 390 -13.83 -15.57 18.05
N ASN A 391 -13.20 -15.48 16.89
CA ASN A 391 -12.60 -16.65 16.25
C ASN A 391 -11.32 -17.09 16.98
N MET A 392 -11.40 -18.22 17.69
CA MET A 392 -10.28 -18.73 18.51
C MET A 392 -9.04 -19.08 17.69
N ILE A 393 -9.20 -19.52 16.45
CA ILE A 393 -8.06 -19.79 15.54
C ILE A 393 -7.36 -18.48 15.20
N ALA A 394 -8.12 -17.42 14.91
CA ALA A 394 -7.57 -16.12 14.61
C ALA A 394 -6.83 -15.51 15.83
N ILE A 395 -7.31 -15.74 17.04
CA ILE A 395 -6.60 -15.32 18.26
C ILE A 395 -5.25 -16.03 18.35
N GLY A 396 -5.23 -17.35 18.12
CA GLY A 396 -3.98 -18.13 18.09
C GLY A 396 -3.00 -17.63 17.00
N ILE A 397 -3.50 -17.36 15.80
CA ILE A 397 -2.73 -16.76 14.69
C ILE A 397 -2.22 -15.37 15.10
N GLY A 398 -3.05 -14.54 15.74
CA GLY A 398 -2.66 -13.21 16.20
C GLY A 398 -1.49 -13.25 17.18
N ILE A 399 -1.52 -14.18 18.15
CA ILE A 399 -0.40 -14.39 19.08
C ILE A 399 0.86 -14.80 18.32
N ALA A 400 0.75 -15.76 17.38
CA ALA A 400 1.87 -16.18 16.55
C ALA A 400 2.46 -15.05 15.70
N VAL A 401 1.60 -14.19 15.13
CA VAL A 401 2.03 -13.00 14.36
C VAL A 401 2.78 -12.02 15.26
N VAL A 402 2.31 -11.74 16.47
CA VAL A 402 3.01 -10.85 17.41
C VAL A 402 4.40 -11.41 17.74
N VAL A 403 4.51 -12.71 18.03
CA VAL A 403 5.80 -13.37 18.28
C VAL A 403 6.72 -13.29 17.06
N LEU A 404 6.17 -13.51 15.86
CA LEU A 404 6.93 -13.45 14.62
C LEU A 404 7.42 -12.04 14.31
N VAL A 405 6.59 -11.02 14.53
CA VAL A 405 6.97 -9.60 14.36
C VAL A 405 8.07 -9.22 15.37
N ALA A 406 7.94 -9.64 16.62
CA ALA A 406 8.97 -9.41 17.64
C ALA A 406 10.29 -10.13 17.29
N PHE A 407 10.22 -11.35 16.78
CA PHE A 407 11.38 -12.09 16.26
C PHE A 407 12.02 -11.34 15.09
N THR A 408 11.21 -10.93 14.10
CA THR A 408 11.68 -10.15 12.94
C THR A 408 12.37 -8.87 13.38
N TRP A 409 11.76 -8.13 14.29
CA TRP A 409 12.40 -6.95 14.90
C TRP A 409 13.77 -7.29 15.47
N LYS A 410 13.88 -8.34 16.28
CA LYS A 410 15.14 -8.72 16.94
C LYS A 410 16.24 -9.09 15.93
N VAL A 411 15.90 -9.80 14.86
CA VAL A 411 16.91 -10.31 13.90
C VAL A 411 17.27 -9.32 12.81
N THR A 412 16.38 -8.35 12.50
CA THR A 412 16.60 -7.35 11.43
C THR A 412 16.94 -5.96 11.94
N HIS A 413 16.72 -5.69 13.24
CA HIS A 413 16.92 -4.35 13.82
C HIS A 413 18.33 -3.79 13.58
N LYS A 414 19.38 -4.62 13.78
CA LYS A 414 20.75 -4.19 13.54
C LYS A 414 21.03 -3.89 12.06
N GLN A 415 20.39 -4.60 11.13
CA GLN A 415 20.55 -4.37 9.69
C GLN A 415 19.82 -3.12 9.22
N ALA A 416 18.64 -2.83 9.80
CA ALA A 416 17.84 -1.68 9.46
C ALA A 416 18.40 -0.35 10.01
N TYR A 417 19.10 -0.39 11.15
CA TYR A 417 19.60 0.80 11.86
C TYR A 417 21.12 0.98 11.84
N CYS A 418 21.90 0.00 11.35
CA CYS A 418 23.34 0.20 11.09
C CYS A 418 23.65 1.08 9.88
N LEU A 419 22.65 1.84 9.40
CA LEU A 419 22.79 2.75 8.26
C LEU A 419 23.43 4.07 8.64
N ASP A 420 23.64 4.33 9.94
CA ASP A 420 24.27 5.56 10.44
C ASP A 420 25.78 5.43 10.69
N ASP A 421 26.39 4.30 10.32
CA ASP A 421 27.84 4.12 10.42
C ASP A 421 28.47 4.36 9.02
N PRO A 422 29.06 5.55 8.76
CA PRO A 422 29.67 5.85 7.47
C PRO A 422 30.92 5.02 7.17
N ASP A 423 31.42 4.20 8.15
CA ASP A 423 32.64 3.42 8.04
C ASP A 423 32.40 1.90 7.90
N LYS A 424 31.16 1.47 7.59
CA LYS A 424 30.83 0.07 7.29
C LYS A 424 30.02 -0.07 5.99
#